data_384bd1f0fc7d25858ad680a019077ecd
#
_entry.id   384bd1f0fc7d25858ad680a019077ecd
#
_cell.length_a   1.000
_cell.length_b   1.000
_cell.length_c   1.000
_cell.angle_alpha   90.00
_cell.angle_beta   90.00
_cell.angle_gamma   90.00
#
_symmetry.space_group_name_H-M   'P 1'
#
loop_
_entity.id
_entity.type
_entity.pdbx_description
1 polymer ?
#
loop_
_entity_poly.entity_id
_entity_poly.type
_entity_poly.pdbx_seq_one_letter_code
_entity_poly.pdbx_strand_id
1 'polypeptide(L)'
;MARAMSFDRIVVVDWSAHSTPKVGADSIWLAVDDRRSLVVENPATRADASHRLTSIVEAAVDSTTLIGVDFSLGYPIGTARALGCTGRPWHAVWTLLADSIVDDERNRNNRFEVAAASNASIGDGPGPFWGCPPSRRVEHCLSSTKPERTAGHPPEWRHVESVLRRNGRRPFSSWQLLGAGAVGSQSLLGIPVLERLRRRFPQRVDVWPFTTGLGLPPLRPGQVVVAEIWPTLVTGTDTTGPVRDARQVADVATWLRGLDRGGELRGLFEPDVAAARRSAVIDEEGWVLGVSGVDGPARNMTVR
;
A
#
# COMPACT_ATOMS: atom_id res chain seq x y z
N MET A 1 -17.26 -0.65 31.74
CA MET A 1 -17.32 -0.87 30.27
C MET A 1 -15.90 -0.68 29.72
N ALA A 2 -15.29 -1.71 29.14
CA ALA A 2 -14.03 -1.53 28.46
C ALA A 2 -14.23 -0.52 27.32
N ARG A 3 -13.39 0.53 27.28
CA ARG A 3 -13.39 1.54 26.22
C ARG A 3 -13.21 0.78 24.90
N ALA A 4 -14.17 0.87 23.98
CA ALA A 4 -14.05 0.28 22.67
C ALA A 4 -12.71 0.73 22.09
N MET A 5 -11.88 -0.23 21.66
CA MET A 5 -10.56 0.06 21.10
C MET A 5 -10.77 0.84 19.82
N SER A 6 -10.30 2.08 19.78
CA SER A 6 -10.47 2.97 18.64
C SER A 6 -9.21 3.79 18.40
N PHE A 7 -8.98 4.17 17.14
CA PHE A 7 -7.84 5.00 16.76
C PHE A 7 -8.09 6.47 17.09
N ASP A 8 -7.12 7.11 17.74
CA ASP A 8 -7.17 8.55 17.99
C ASP A 8 -6.95 9.34 16.70
N ARG A 9 -6.14 8.80 15.80
CA ARG A 9 -5.88 9.42 14.49
C ARG A 9 -6.04 8.40 13.37
N ILE A 10 -6.63 8.84 12.26
CA ILE A 10 -6.71 8.10 10.99
C ILE A 10 -6.03 8.95 9.93
N VAL A 11 -5.08 8.37 9.23
CA VAL A 11 -4.35 8.99 8.13
C VAL A 11 -4.63 8.15 6.88
N VAL A 12 -5.03 8.80 5.80
CA VAL A 12 -5.22 8.16 4.49
C VAL A 12 -4.27 8.83 3.51
N VAL A 13 -3.52 8.02 2.80
CA VAL A 13 -2.51 8.48 1.85
C VAL A 13 -2.83 7.93 0.47
N ASP A 14 -3.03 8.82 -0.48
CA ASP A 14 -2.99 8.55 -1.92
C ASP A 14 -1.56 8.85 -2.38
N TRP A 15 -0.87 7.81 -2.86
CA TRP A 15 0.55 7.89 -3.18
C TRP A 15 0.80 8.11 -4.66
N SER A 16 1.82 8.87 -5.00
CA SER A 16 2.18 9.14 -6.39
C SER A 16 3.61 8.73 -6.73
N ALA A 17 3.76 8.08 -7.89
CA ALA A 17 5.06 7.74 -8.47
C ALA A 17 5.57 8.80 -9.46
N HIS A 18 5.05 10.01 -9.45
CA HIS A 18 5.48 11.08 -10.34
C HIS A 18 6.97 11.40 -10.16
N SER A 19 7.70 11.62 -11.26
CA SER A 19 9.17 11.78 -11.23
C SER A 19 9.64 13.22 -11.05
N THR A 20 8.72 14.15 -10.80
CA THR A 20 8.99 15.57 -10.49
C THR A 20 8.02 16.03 -9.39
N PRO A 21 8.34 17.10 -8.64
CA PRO A 21 7.40 17.71 -7.72
C PRO A 21 6.07 18.03 -8.41
N LYS A 22 4.96 17.67 -7.78
CA LYS A 22 3.62 17.86 -8.35
C LYS A 22 2.59 18.07 -7.24
N VAL A 23 1.66 19.00 -7.49
CA VAL A 23 0.46 19.22 -6.68
C VAL A 23 -0.78 19.13 -7.57
N GLY A 24 -1.95 18.98 -6.97
CA GLY A 24 -3.21 18.86 -7.69
C GLY A 24 -3.50 17.41 -8.14
N ALA A 25 -4.12 17.25 -9.32
CA ALA A 25 -4.48 15.93 -9.84
C ALA A 25 -3.28 15.01 -10.07
N ASP A 26 -3.44 13.70 -9.80
CA ASP A 26 -2.41 12.66 -9.93
C ASP A 26 -1.12 12.98 -9.11
N SER A 27 -1.27 13.60 -7.95
CA SER A 27 -0.17 13.88 -7.01
C SER A 27 -0.40 13.18 -5.67
N ILE A 28 0.45 13.46 -4.68
CA ILE A 28 0.30 12.87 -3.34
C ILE A 28 -0.75 13.66 -2.56
N TRP A 29 -1.69 12.95 -1.94
CA TRP A 29 -2.66 13.54 -1.03
C TRP A 29 -2.68 12.80 0.30
N LEU A 30 -2.80 13.55 1.39
CA LEU A 30 -2.98 13.03 2.73
C LEU A 30 -4.25 13.60 3.34
N ALA A 31 -5.07 12.74 3.94
CA ALA A 31 -6.12 13.16 4.85
C ALA A 31 -5.76 12.73 6.27
N VAL A 32 -5.83 13.64 7.22
CA VAL A 32 -5.53 13.40 8.63
C VAL A 32 -6.77 13.74 9.46
N ASP A 33 -7.40 12.74 10.04
CA ASP A 33 -8.52 12.87 10.98
C ASP A 33 -8.03 12.60 12.40
N ASP A 34 -8.12 13.59 13.29
CA ASP A 34 -7.73 13.51 14.71
C ASP A 34 -8.95 13.46 15.66
N ARG A 35 -10.13 13.08 15.16
CA ARG A 35 -11.44 13.12 15.82
C ARG A 35 -12.05 14.50 16.00
N ARG A 36 -11.28 15.58 15.95
CA ARG A 36 -11.73 16.96 16.10
C ARG A 36 -11.87 17.62 14.73
N SER A 37 -10.95 17.31 13.85
CA SER A 37 -10.85 17.90 12.53
C SER A 37 -10.38 16.87 11.51
N LEU A 38 -10.77 17.08 10.26
CA LEU A 38 -10.22 16.42 9.09
C LEU A 38 -9.45 17.46 8.27
N VAL A 39 -8.15 17.27 8.13
CA VAL A 39 -7.27 18.14 7.35
C VAL A 39 -6.80 17.36 6.12
N VAL A 40 -6.87 18.00 4.94
CA VAL A 40 -6.37 17.44 3.69
C VAL A 40 -5.16 18.24 3.25
N GLU A 41 -4.07 17.54 2.96
CA GLU A 41 -2.76 18.10 2.61
C GLU A 41 -2.31 17.57 1.25
N ASN A 42 -1.56 18.38 0.49
CA ASN A 42 -1.05 18.01 -0.82
C ASN A 42 0.48 18.25 -0.89
N PRO A 43 1.29 17.35 -0.33
CA PRO A 43 2.74 17.45 -0.43
C PRO A 43 3.21 17.37 -1.89
N ALA A 44 4.11 18.26 -2.28
CA ALA A 44 4.61 18.30 -3.65
C ALA A 44 5.55 17.14 -3.97
N THR A 45 6.19 16.58 -2.95
CA THR A 45 7.19 15.52 -3.10
C THR A 45 6.96 14.36 -2.12
N ARG A 46 7.53 13.19 -2.44
CA ARG A 46 7.54 12.04 -1.52
C ARG A 46 8.41 12.30 -0.29
N ALA A 47 9.43 13.15 -0.41
CA ALA A 47 10.22 13.59 0.73
C ALA A 47 9.34 14.39 1.72
N ASP A 48 8.55 15.36 1.24
CA ASP A 48 7.61 16.13 2.07
C ASP A 48 6.59 15.21 2.73
N ALA A 49 6.00 14.28 1.96
CA ALA A 49 5.05 13.30 2.49
C ALA A 49 5.69 12.39 3.57
N SER A 50 6.92 11.93 3.35
CA SER A 50 7.70 11.13 4.30
C SER A 50 7.98 11.91 5.59
N HIS A 51 8.39 13.17 5.49
CA HIS A 51 8.58 14.05 6.64
C HIS A 51 7.26 14.25 7.41
N ARG A 52 6.17 14.45 6.68
CA ARG A 52 4.85 14.61 7.30
C ARG A 52 4.40 13.36 8.06
N LEU A 53 4.54 12.17 7.46
CA LEU A 53 4.25 10.89 8.12
C LEU A 53 5.12 10.68 9.36
N THR A 54 6.41 11.00 9.27
CA THR A 54 7.35 10.94 10.39
C THR A 54 6.88 11.85 11.54
N SER A 55 6.55 13.11 11.26
CA SER A 55 6.05 14.07 12.25
C SER A 55 4.75 13.62 12.92
N ILE A 56 3.85 12.98 12.15
CA ILE A 56 2.61 12.39 12.69
C ILE A 56 2.92 11.27 13.69
N VAL A 57 3.86 10.39 13.36
CA VAL A 57 4.26 9.31 14.26
C VAL A 57 5.00 9.84 15.48
N GLU A 58 5.90 10.80 15.31
CA GLU A 58 6.61 11.45 16.43
C GLU A 58 5.64 12.08 17.45
N ALA A 59 4.64 12.80 16.95
CA ALA A 59 3.63 13.45 17.79
C ALA A 59 2.64 12.48 18.46
N ALA A 60 2.57 11.23 18.01
CA ALA A 60 1.60 10.23 18.48
C ALA A 60 2.12 9.42 19.68
N VAL A 61 2.74 10.04 20.70
CA VAL A 61 3.37 9.31 21.83
C VAL A 61 2.34 8.56 22.66
N ASP A 62 1.22 9.23 22.98
CA ASP A 62 0.14 8.69 23.83
C ASP A 62 -1.14 8.36 23.04
N SER A 63 -1.07 8.45 21.73
CA SER A 63 -2.22 8.24 20.84
C SER A 63 -2.00 7.12 19.86
N THR A 64 -3.09 6.48 19.44
CA THR A 64 -3.09 5.40 18.46
C THR A 64 -3.38 5.95 17.08
N THR A 65 -2.66 5.46 16.07
CA THR A 65 -2.80 5.95 14.70
C THR A 65 -2.99 4.79 13.71
N LEU A 66 -3.98 4.89 12.83
CA LEU A 66 -4.11 4.07 11.62
C LEU A 66 -3.58 4.87 10.43
N ILE A 67 -2.69 4.29 9.64
CA ILE A 67 -2.22 4.85 8.37
C ILE A 67 -2.65 3.90 7.26
N GLY A 68 -3.62 4.33 6.44
CA GLY A 68 -4.02 3.63 5.21
C GLY A 68 -3.25 4.18 4.01
N VAL A 69 -2.63 3.30 3.22
CA VAL A 69 -1.94 3.66 1.98
C VAL A 69 -2.53 2.92 0.79
N ASP A 70 -2.62 3.56 -0.36
CA ASP A 70 -3.30 3.04 -1.56
C ASP A 70 -2.43 2.24 -2.51
N PHE A 71 -1.29 1.75 -2.05
CA PHE A 71 -0.39 0.90 -2.82
C PHE A 71 -0.15 -0.46 -2.15
N SER A 72 0.24 -1.44 -2.97
CA SER A 72 0.49 -2.79 -2.50
C SER A 72 1.65 -2.85 -1.50
N LEU A 73 1.39 -3.38 -0.30
CA LEU A 73 2.40 -3.56 0.74
C LEU A 73 3.22 -4.84 0.56
N GLY A 74 2.75 -5.77 -0.26
CA GLY A 74 3.44 -7.02 -0.56
C GLY A 74 3.40 -7.37 -2.03
N TYR A 75 4.07 -8.45 -2.36
CA TYR A 75 4.16 -9.01 -3.70
C TYR A 75 3.61 -10.44 -3.75
N PRO A 76 3.23 -10.97 -4.93
CA PRO A 76 2.75 -12.34 -5.05
C PRO A 76 3.71 -13.36 -4.46
N ILE A 77 3.14 -14.44 -3.89
CA ILE A 77 3.89 -15.52 -3.24
C ILE A 77 5.07 -16.02 -4.09
N GLY A 78 6.21 -16.23 -3.45
CA GLY A 78 7.44 -16.69 -4.07
C GLY A 78 8.33 -15.57 -4.61
N THR A 79 7.93 -14.31 -4.51
CA THR A 79 8.72 -13.15 -4.97
C THR A 79 10.03 -13.02 -4.20
N ALA A 80 10.01 -13.11 -2.88
CA ALA A 80 11.22 -13.03 -2.07
C ALA A 80 12.23 -14.12 -2.46
N ARG A 81 11.76 -15.36 -2.64
CA ARG A 81 12.60 -16.47 -3.09
C ARG A 81 13.16 -16.23 -4.48
N ALA A 82 12.34 -15.76 -5.42
CA ALA A 82 12.77 -15.49 -6.78
C ALA A 82 13.81 -14.37 -6.86
N LEU A 83 13.75 -13.39 -5.95
CA LEU A 83 14.73 -12.32 -5.78
C LEU A 83 15.99 -12.77 -5.02
N GLY A 84 16.08 -14.04 -4.58
CA GLY A 84 17.20 -14.52 -3.77
C GLY A 84 17.22 -13.96 -2.34
N CYS A 85 16.14 -13.39 -1.88
CA CYS A 85 16.03 -12.84 -0.52
C CYS A 85 15.97 -13.94 0.52
N THR A 86 16.61 -13.72 1.69
CA THR A 86 16.59 -14.63 2.84
C THR A 86 15.88 -13.98 4.03
N GLY A 87 15.34 -14.81 4.93
CA GLY A 87 14.59 -14.35 6.09
C GLY A 87 13.08 -14.30 5.85
N ARG A 88 12.38 -13.45 6.59
CA ARG A 88 10.92 -13.31 6.47
C ARG A 88 10.57 -12.62 5.14
N PRO A 89 9.79 -13.26 4.25
CA PRO A 89 9.64 -12.85 2.85
C PRO A 89 9.29 -11.36 2.66
N TRP A 90 8.20 -10.88 3.27
CA TRP A 90 7.80 -9.48 3.12
C TRP A 90 8.88 -8.51 3.57
N HIS A 91 9.53 -8.80 4.72
CA HIS A 91 10.53 -7.91 5.30
C HIS A 91 11.82 -7.90 4.45
N ALA A 92 12.22 -9.06 3.94
CA ALA A 92 13.38 -9.16 3.06
C ALA A 92 13.19 -8.36 1.76
N VAL A 93 11.99 -8.40 1.16
CA VAL A 93 11.65 -7.56 0.00
C VAL A 93 11.62 -6.08 0.38
N TRP A 94 11.04 -5.70 1.51
CA TRP A 94 11.03 -4.32 1.99
C TRP A 94 12.44 -3.77 2.22
N THR A 95 13.31 -4.57 2.83
CA THR A 95 14.72 -4.26 3.04
C THR A 95 15.44 -4.06 1.71
N LEU A 96 15.29 -5.01 0.77
CA LEU A 96 15.87 -4.92 -0.56
C LEU A 96 15.46 -3.61 -1.27
N LEU A 97 14.17 -3.29 -1.25
CA LEU A 97 13.66 -2.07 -1.88
C LEU A 97 14.16 -0.79 -1.18
N ALA A 98 14.16 -0.78 0.16
CA ALA A 98 14.64 0.37 0.92
C ALA A 98 16.14 0.65 0.72
N ASP A 99 16.93 -0.38 0.50
CA ASP A 99 18.36 -0.28 0.30
C ASP A 99 18.73 -0.02 -1.18
N SER A 100 17.85 -0.36 -2.14
CA SER A 100 18.09 -0.21 -3.59
C SER A 100 17.47 1.05 -4.18
N ILE A 101 16.32 1.49 -3.67
CA ILE A 101 15.60 2.67 -4.19
C ILE A 101 16.26 3.96 -3.70
N VAL A 102 16.73 4.72 -4.67
CA VAL A 102 17.13 6.13 -4.50
C VAL A 102 15.98 7.00 -4.97
N ASP A 103 15.51 7.88 -4.11
CA ASP A 103 14.42 8.83 -4.39
C ASP A 103 14.76 10.16 -3.71
N ASP A 104 15.00 11.21 -4.50
CA ASP A 104 15.49 12.48 -4.00
C ASP A 104 14.35 13.46 -3.66
N GLU A 105 14.72 14.60 -3.08
CA GLU A 105 13.79 15.67 -2.66
C GLU A 105 12.99 16.27 -3.82
N ARG A 106 13.36 16.00 -5.07
CA ARG A 106 12.65 16.42 -6.29
C ARG A 106 11.93 15.28 -7.00
N ASN A 107 11.69 14.16 -6.32
CA ASN A 107 11.03 12.97 -6.86
C ASN A 107 11.83 12.27 -7.98
N ARG A 108 13.10 12.61 -8.24
CA ARG A 108 13.92 11.86 -9.17
C ARG A 108 14.30 10.53 -8.52
N ASN A 109 14.09 9.44 -9.23
CA ASN A 109 14.26 8.12 -8.66
C ASN A 109 14.71 7.09 -9.70
N ASN A 110 15.19 5.96 -9.19
CA ASN A 110 15.75 4.85 -9.96
C ASN A 110 14.82 3.61 -10.03
N ARG A 111 13.50 3.78 -9.90
CA ARG A 111 12.57 2.63 -9.83
C ARG A 111 12.62 1.69 -11.03
N PHE A 112 12.87 2.22 -12.23
CA PHE A 112 12.95 1.40 -13.44
C PHE A 112 14.24 0.58 -13.48
N GLU A 113 15.33 1.14 -13.01
CA GLU A 113 16.63 0.47 -12.87
C GLU A 113 16.53 -0.66 -11.83
N VAL A 114 15.88 -0.40 -10.69
CA VAL A 114 15.64 -1.42 -9.65
C VAL A 114 14.70 -2.50 -10.15
N ALA A 115 13.63 -2.15 -10.89
CA ALA A 115 12.74 -3.13 -11.51
C ALA A 115 13.46 -4.01 -12.53
N ALA A 116 14.33 -3.43 -13.37
CA ALA A 116 15.13 -4.18 -14.34
C ALA A 116 16.12 -5.13 -13.65
N ALA A 117 16.81 -4.67 -12.60
CA ALA A 117 17.70 -5.51 -11.80
C ALA A 117 16.96 -6.65 -11.09
N SER A 118 15.75 -6.36 -10.56
CA SER A 118 14.88 -7.38 -9.95
C SER A 118 14.46 -8.43 -10.98
N ASN A 119 14.05 -8.03 -12.18
CA ASN A 119 13.71 -8.96 -13.25
C ASN A 119 14.90 -9.86 -13.61
N ALA A 120 16.09 -9.28 -13.77
CA ALA A 120 17.30 -10.04 -14.07
C ALA A 120 17.69 -11.04 -12.96
N SER A 121 17.33 -10.74 -11.71
CA SER A 121 17.53 -11.67 -10.58
C SER A 121 16.51 -12.81 -10.57
N ILE A 122 15.29 -12.55 -11.07
CA ILE A 122 14.20 -13.54 -11.08
C ILE A 122 14.37 -14.57 -12.20
N GLY A 123 14.92 -14.17 -13.36
CA GLY A 123 15.14 -15.10 -14.46
C GLY A 123 15.53 -14.41 -15.76
N ASP A 124 15.69 -15.23 -16.80
CA ASP A 124 16.02 -14.75 -18.14
C ASP A 124 14.75 -14.21 -18.83
N GLY A 125 14.69 -12.90 -19.03
CA GLY A 125 13.61 -12.27 -19.77
C GLY A 125 13.02 -11.03 -19.11
N PRO A 126 12.19 -10.27 -19.86
CA PRO A 126 11.61 -9.02 -19.43
C PRO A 126 10.37 -9.24 -18.55
N GLY A 127 10.57 -9.46 -17.28
CA GLY A 127 9.47 -9.66 -16.32
C GLY A 127 9.96 -10.19 -14.98
N PRO A 128 9.12 -10.20 -13.95
CA PRO A 128 7.68 -9.89 -13.93
C PRO A 128 7.32 -8.40 -13.96
N PHE A 129 8.22 -7.45 -13.59
CA PHE A 129 7.96 -6.03 -13.73
C PHE A 129 7.92 -5.59 -15.19
N TRP A 130 6.96 -4.71 -15.53
CA TRP A 130 6.78 -4.21 -16.89
C TRP A 130 6.12 -2.83 -16.89
N GLY A 131 6.10 -2.17 -18.07
CA GLY A 131 5.48 -0.86 -18.23
C GLY A 131 6.46 0.26 -17.91
N CYS A 132 7.54 0.39 -18.67
CA CYS A 132 8.45 1.53 -18.59
C CYS A 132 8.30 2.44 -19.81
N PRO A 133 8.69 3.73 -19.72
CA PRO A 133 8.85 4.57 -20.89
C PRO A 133 9.86 3.94 -21.87
N PRO A 134 9.72 4.13 -23.19
CA PRO A 134 10.68 3.58 -24.16
C PRO A 134 12.14 3.94 -23.86
N SER A 135 12.39 5.14 -23.34
CA SER A 135 13.74 5.61 -22.93
C SER A 135 14.32 4.90 -21.69
N ARG A 136 13.48 4.13 -20.96
CA ARG A 136 13.86 3.36 -19.77
C ARG A 136 13.79 1.85 -20.00
N ARG A 137 13.55 1.45 -21.24
CA ARG A 137 13.57 0.04 -21.61
C ARG A 137 14.99 -0.52 -21.46
N VAL A 138 15.08 -1.67 -20.78
CA VAL A 138 16.33 -2.42 -20.67
C VAL A 138 16.13 -3.72 -21.43
N GLU A 139 16.93 -3.93 -22.50
CA GLU A 139 16.85 -5.12 -23.31
C GLU A 139 16.97 -6.39 -22.45
N HIS A 140 16.10 -7.36 -22.70
CA HIS A 140 16.00 -8.62 -21.98
C HIS A 140 15.60 -8.54 -20.49
N CYS A 141 15.45 -7.34 -19.88
CA CYS A 141 15.14 -7.19 -18.46
C CYS A 141 13.84 -6.43 -18.20
N LEU A 142 13.56 -5.32 -18.90
CA LEU A 142 12.39 -4.48 -18.64
C LEU A 142 11.77 -3.99 -19.95
N SER A 143 10.49 -4.32 -20.15
CA SER A 143 9.74 -3.95 -21.36
C SER A 143 8.70 -2.86 -21.09
N SER A 144 8.34 -2.12 -22.14
CA SER A 144 7.25 -1.13 -22.10
C SER A 144 5.87 -1.79 -22.13
N THR A 145 5.77 -2.99 -22.64
CA THR A 145 4.52 -3.79 -22.72
C THR A 145 4.60 -4.99 -21.79
N LYS A 146 3.44 -5.53 -21.42
CA LYS A 146 3.37 -6.72 -20.58
C LYS A 146 4.02 -7.90 -21.29
N PRO A 147 5.08 -8.52 -20.71
CA PRO A 147 5.73 -9.68 -21.29
C PRO A 147 4.91 -10.95 -21.07
N GLU A 148 5.22 -11.98 -21.85
CA GLU A 148 4.78 -13.32 -21.51
C GLU A 148 5.43 -13.80 -20.22
N ARG A 149 4.69 -14.54 -19.42
CA ARG A 149 5.20 -15.06 -18.15
C ARG A 149 5.93 -16.39 -18.39
N THR A 150 7.07 -16.49 -17.74
CA THR A 150 7.86 -17.73 -17.74
C THR A 150 7.61 -18.54 -16.46
N ALA A 151 8.01 -19.80 -16.44
CA ALA A 151 7.82 -20.69 -15.30
C ALA A 151 8.55 -20.23 -14.03
N GLY A 152 9.60 -19.40 -14.16
CA GLY A 152 10.35 -18.83 -13.02
C GLY A 152 9.69 -17.60 -12.42
N HIS A 153 8.74 -16.97 -13.09
CA HIS A 153 8.09 -15.76 -12.57
C HIS A 153 7.12 -16.07 -11.43
N PRO A 154 7.15 -15.31 -10.33
CA PRO A 154 6.09 -15.33 -9.31
C PRO A 154 4.71 -15.07 -9.94
N PRO A 155 3.58 -15.45 -9.33
CA PRO A 155 2.25 -15.19 -9.87
C PRO A 155 2.02 -13.74 -10.26
N GLU A 156 1.09 -13.50 -11.20
CA GLU A 156 0.73 -12.12 -11.60
C GLU A 156 0.00 -11.38 -10.49
N TRP A 157 -0.82 -12.11 -9.75
CA TRP A 157 -1.76 -11.58 -8.77
C TRP A 157 -1.45 -12.15 -7.39
N ARG A 158 -1.49 -11.29 -6.37
CA ARG A 158 -1.61 -11.71 -4.98
C ARG A 158 -2.97 -12.36 -4.77
N HIS A 159 -3.13 -13.05 -3.66
CA HIS A 159 -4.41 -13.68 -3.35
C HIS A 159 -5.55 -12.65 -3.26
N VAL A 160 -5.32 -11.46 -2.69
CA VAL A 160 -6.33 -10.39 -2.58
C VAL A 160 -6.81 -9.89 -3.93
N GLU A 161 -5.92 -9.66 -4.92
CA GLU A 161 -6.34 -9.28 -6.28
C GLU A 161 -7.13 -10.41 -6.94
N SER A 162 -6.76 -11.65 -6.70
CA SER A 162 -7.49 -12.82 -7.23
C SER A 162 -8.91 -12.89 -6.67
N VAL A 163 -9.11 -12.58 -5.37
CA VAL A 163 -10.44 -12.46 -4.75
C VAL A 163 -11.22 -11.30 -5.37
N LEU A 164 -10.62 -10.12 -5.47
CA LEU A 164 -11.25 -8.95 -6.07
C LEU A 164 -11.70 -9.19 -7.51
N ARG A 165 -10.86 -9.86 -8.31
CA ARG A 165 -11.18 -10.21 -9.72
C ARG A 165 -12.34 -11.19 -9.83
N ARG A 166 -12.41 -12.21 -8.99
CA ARG A 166 -13.57 -13.12 -8.93
C ARG A 166 -14.86 -12.37 -8.58
N ASN A 167 -14.75 -11.31 -7.78
CA ASN A 167 -15.87 -10.45 -7.41
C ASN A 167 -16.14 -9.31 -8.43
N GLY A 168 -15.66 -9.45 -9.67
CA GLY A 168 -15.92 -8.51 -10.78
C GLY A 168 -15.18 -7.18 -10.67
N ARG A 169 -14.25 -7.02 -9.72
CA ARG A 169 -13.39 -5.85 -9.62
C ARG A 169 -12.18 -5.98 -10.55
N ARG A 170 -11.55 -4.84 -10.85
CA ARG A 170 -10.38 -4.79 -11.76
C ARG A 170 -9.17 -4.18 -11.06
N PRO A 171 -8.55 -4.88 -10.08
CA PRO A 171 -7.32 -4.41 -9.47
C PRO A 171 -6.19 -4.42 -10.50
N PHE A 172 -5.19 -3.57 -10.28
CA PHE A 172 -3.97 -3.55 -11.07
C PHE A 172 -2.92 -4.47 -10.45
N SER A 173 -2.00 -4.97 -11.29
CA SER A 173 -0.91 -5.82 -10.83
C SER A 173 0.19 -4.98 -10.19
N SER A 174 0.74 -5.46 -9.07
CA SER A 174 1.94 -4.87 -8.44
C SER A 174 3.19 -4.91 -9.33
N TRP A 175 3.14 -5.62 -10.46
CA TRP A 175 4.20 -5.68 -11.46
C TRP A 175 4.13 -4.56 -12.50
N GLN A 176 2.98 -3.88 -12.63
CA GLN A 176 2.80 -2.82 -13.63
C GLN A 176 3.35 -1.47 -13.12
N LEU A 177 4.33 -0.92 -13.84
CA LEU A 177 5.05 0.29 -13.44
C LEU A 177 4.54 1.57 -14.09
N LEU A 178 3.87 1.50 -15.25
CA LEU A 178 3.39 2.66 -16.00
C LEU A 178 2.01 2.40 -16.59
N GLY A 179 1.24 3.48 -16.77
CA GLY A 179 -0.12 3.49 -17.27
C GLY A 179 -1.14 3.78 -16.17
N ALA A 180 -2.41 3.93 -16.58
CA ALA A 180 -3.49 4.21 -15.63
C ALA A 180 -3.58 3.11 -14.57
N GLY A 181 -3.56 3.50 -13.30
CA GLY A 181 -3.64 2.58 -12.16
C GLY A 181 -2.38 1.73 -11.91
N ALA A 182 -1.21 2.14 -12.42
CA ALA A 182 0.05 1.40 -12.26
C ALA A 182 0.56 1.45 -10.81
N VAL A 183 0.02 0.58 -9.96
CA VAL A 183 0.35 0.49 -8.54
C VAL A 183 1.79 0.02 -8.27
N GLY A 184 2.42 -0.69 -9.21
CA GLY A 184 3.78 -1.21 -9.03
C GLY A 184 4.83 -0.11 -8.79
N SER A 185 4.74 1.02 -9.51
CA SER A 185 5.62 2.17 -9.26
C SER A 185 5.35 2.81 -7.90
N GLN A 186 4.09 2.87 -7.47
CA GLN A 186 3.73 3.40 -6.15
C GLN A 186 4.30 2.50 -5.05
N SER A 187 4.18 1.18 -5.19
CA SER A 187 4.76 0.20 -4.25
C SER A 187 6.28 0.30 -4.17
N LEU A 188 6.99 0.36 -5.32
CA LEU A 188 8.45 0.50 -5.35
C LEU A 188 8.94 1.75 -4.61
N LEU A 189 8.20 2.86 -4.66
CA LEU A 189 8.58 4.13 -4.04
C LEU A 189 7.98 4.33 -2.64
N GLY A 190 6.84 3.73 -2.34
CA GLY A 190 6.15 3.87 -1.06
C GLY A 190 6.67 2.91 0.02
N ILE A 191 6.94 1.65 -0.34
CA ILE A 191 7.50 0.65 0.60
C ILE A 191 8.79 1.14 1.26
N PRO A 192 9.78 1.71 0.55
CA PRO A 192 10.98 2.27 1.17
C PRO A 192 10.70 3.36 2.21
N VAL A 193 9.69 4.19 1.98
CA VAL A 193 9.28 5.22 2.95
C VAL A 193 8.73 4.58 4.22
N LEU A 194 7.85 3.59 4.08
CA LEU A 194 7.28 2.87 5.22
C LEU A 194 8.34 2.04 5.98
N GLU A 195 9.30 1.44 5.26
CA GLU A 195 10.39 0.69 5.90
C GLU A 195 11.31 1.61 6.71
N ARG A 196 11.66 2.80 6.18
CA ARG A 196 12.40 3.81 6.94
C ARG A 196 11.64 4.28 8.18
N LEU A 197 10.32 4.49 8.05
CA LEU A 197 9.45 4.84 9.18
C LEU A 197 9.46 3.73 10.24
N ARG A 198 9.31 2.47 9.83
CA ARG A 198 9.35 1.30 10.71
C ARG A 198 10.70 1.13 11.40
N ARG A 199 11.81 1.31 10.67
CA ARG A 199 13.18 1.27 11.25
C ARG A 199 13.40 2.38 12.29
N ARG A 200 12.83 3.56 12.06
CA ARG A 200 12.92 4.69 12.99
C ARG A 200 12.08 4.47 14.27
N PHE A 201 10.96 3.77 14.16
CA PHE A 201 10.03 3.52 15.27
C PHE A 201 9.69 2.03 15.42
N PRO A 202 10.68 1.15 15.67
CA PRO A 202 10.54 -0.30 15.51
C PRO A 202 9.54 -0.94 16.49
N GLN A 203 9.28 -0.31 17.64
CA GLN A 203 8.33 -0.80 18.65
C GLN A 203 6.94 -0.16 18.54
N ARG A 204 6.76 0.78 17.62
CA ARG A 204 5.54 1.57 17.50
C ARG A 204 4.80 1.32 16.19
N VAL A 205 5.53 1.03 15.11
CA VAL A 205 4.96 0.86 13.77
C VAL A 205 4.77 -0.62 13.47
N ASP A 206 3.51 -1.03 13.47
CA ASP A 206 3.08 -2.34 12.99
C ASP A 206 2.55 -2.23 11.56
N VAL A 207 2.76 -3.28 10.76
CA VAL A 207 2.27 -3.38 9.39
C VAL A 207 1.31 -4.55 9.29
N TRP A 208 0.04 -4.27 9.12
CA TRP A 208 -0.98 -5.28 8.93
C TRP A 208 -0.95 -5.83 7.48
N PRO A 209 -1.05 -7.15 7.28
CA PRO A 209 -1.13 -8.22 8.27
C PRO A 209 0.23 -8.79 8.68
N PHE A 210 1.34 -8.24 8.21
CA PHE A 210 2.67 -8.82 8.32
C PHE A 210 3.18 -8.97 9.76
N THR A 211 2.97 -7.96 10.60
CA THR A 211 3.43 -7.99 12.01
C THR A 211 2.32 -8.35 12.99
N THR A 212 1.08 -8.24 12.56
CA THR A 212 -0.10 -8.39 13.43
C THR A 212 -0.86 -9.69 13.21
N GLY A 213 -0.62 -10.38 12.09
CA GLY A 213 -1.52 -11.43 11.60
C GLY A 213 -2.82 -10.85 11.06
N LEU A 214 -3.79 -11.73 10.75
CA LEU A 214 -5.12 -11.35 10.28
C LEU A 214 -6.01 -11.00 11.49
N GLY A 215 -5.82 -9.78 12.00
CA GLY A 215 -6.56 -9.23 13.12
C GLY A 215 -6.00 -7.87 13.52
N LEU A 216 -6.78 -7.10 14.27
CA LEU A 216 -6.30 -5.87 14.88
C LEU A 216 -5.70 -6.23 16.25
N PRO A 217 -4.41 -5.96 16.49
CA PRO A 217 -3.80 -6.21 17.79
C PRO A 217 -4.44 -5.30 18.86
N PRO A 218 -4.30 -5.63 20.15
CA PRO A 218 -4.64 -4.71 21.22
C PRO A 218 -3.87 -3.41 21.04
N LEU A 219 -4.60 -2.29 20.85
CA LEU A 219 -3.98 -0.98 20.64
C LEU A 219 -3.37 -0.47 21.96
N ARG A 220 -2.15 0.02 21.89
CA ARG A 220 -1.40 0.62 23.00
C ARG A 220 -1.03 2.08 22.70
N PRO A 221 -0.84 2.92 23.69
CA PRO A 221 -0.37 4.28 23.49
C PRO A 221 0.87 4.34 22.59
N GLY A 222 0.89 5.27 21.67
CA GLY A 222 1.98 5.44 20.72
C GLY A 222 1.99 4.48 19.54
N GLN A 223 1.08 3.52 19.49
CA GLN A 223 1.04 2.53 18.40
C GLN A 223 0.51 3.11 17.10
N VAL A 224 1.17 2.76 16.02
CA VAL A 224 0.80 3.07 14.64
C VAL A 224 0.57 1.75 13.90
N VAL A 225 -0.57 1.59 13.27
CA VAL A 225 -0.88 0.46 12.39
C VAL A 225 -0.93 0.97 10.96
N VAL A 226 -0.07 0.42 10.12
CA VAL A 226 -0.08 0.68 8.66
C VAL A 226 -0.86 -0.44 7.98
N ALA A 227 -1.76 -0.08 7.08
CA ALA A 227 -2.56 -1.02 6.29
C ALA A 227 -2.69 -0.56 4.84
N GLU A 228 -2.73 -1.51 3.92
CA GLU A 228 -3.08 -1.25 2.54
C GLU A 228 -4.59 -0.99 2.44
N ILE A 229 -4.97 0.06 1.75
CA ILE A 229 -6.36 0.40 1.44
C ILE A 229 -6.54 0.44 -0.07
N TRP A 230 -7.79 0.27 -0.52
CA TRP A 230 -8.13 0.51 -1.91
C TRP A 230 -9.31 1.49 -1.97
N PRO A 231 -9.03 2.78 -2.19
CA PRO A 231 -10.05 3.84 -2.12
C PRO A 231 -11.28 3.57 -2.99
N THR A 232 -11.12 2.88 -4.12
CA THR A 232 -12.22 2.49 -5.02
C THR A 232 -13.27 1.57 -4.36
N LEU A 233 -12.96 0.93 -3.23
CA LEU A 233 -13.94 0.15 -2.47
C LEU A 233 -14.96 1.03 -1.74
N VAL A 234 -14.61 2.28 -1.44
CA VAL A 234 -15.51 3.25 -0.82
C VAL A 234 -16.37 3.88 -1.91
N THR A 235 -17.63 3.46 -2.01
CA THR A 235 -18.60 3.99 -2.98
C THR A 235 -19.41 5.12 -2.37
N GLY A 236 -19.85 6.07 -3.20
CA GLY A 236 -20.69 7.20 -2.78
C GLY A 236 -19.96 8.54 -2.79
N THR A 237 -18.72 8.56 -3.29
CA THR A 237 -18.00 9.82 -3.46
C THR A 237 -18.61 10.61 -4.62
N ASP A 238 -19.19 11.75 -4.31
CA ASP A 238 -19.58 12.73 -5.31
C ASP A 238 -18.32 13.22 -6.02
N THR A 239 -18.22 12.97 -7.33
CA THR A 239 -17.04 13.34 -8.13
C THR A 239 -17.03 14.82 -8.54
N THR A 240 -17.97 15.62 -8.06
CA THR A 240 -18.07 17.05 -8.33
C THR A 240 -17.16 17.86 -7.40
N GLY A 241 -15.98 18.19 -7.81
CA GLY A 241 -15.04 19.04 -7.04
C GLY A 241 -13.71 19.23 -7.76
N PRO A 242 -12.91 20.22 -7.37
CA PRO A 242 -11.75 20.67 -8.16
C PRO A 242 -10.64 19.60 -8.28
N VAL A 243 -10.48 18.71 -7.29
CA VAL A 243 -9.48 17.63 -7.35
C VAL A 243 -10.09 16.36 -6.75
N ARG A 244 -10.24 15.33 -7.59
CA ARG A 244 -10.80 14.03 -7.22
C ARG A 244 -10.02 13.37 -6.10
N ASP A 245 -8.70 13.37 -6.20
CA ASP A 245 -7.81 12.65 -5.29
C ASP A 245 -7.89 13.21 -3.85
N ALA A 246 -7.96 14.54 -3.71
CA ALA A 246 -8.17 15.21 -2.42
C ALA A 246 -9.47 14.75 -1.72
N ARG A 247 -10.54 14.64 -2.50
CA ARG A 247 -11.82 14.17 -1.98
C ARG A 247 -11.76 12.71 -1.62
N GLN A 248 -11.13 11.88 -2.45
CA GLN A 248 -11.03 10.45 -2.24
C GLN A 248 -10.35 10.12 -0.91
N VAL A 249 -9.24 10.77 -0.56
CA VAL A 249 -8.59 10.56 0.74
C VAL A 249 -9.45 11.04 1.91
N ALA A 250 -10.18 12.16 1.75
CA ALA A 250 -11.08 12.69 2.77
C ALA A 250 -12.27 11.75 3.02
N ASP A 251 -12.87 11.24 1.96
CA ASP A 251 -14.02 10.31 2.04
C ASP A 251 -13.64 8.99 2.69
N VAL A 252 -12.48 8.42 2.32
CA VAL A 252 -11.96 7.20 2.96
C VAL A 252 -11.65 7.44 4.44
N ALA A 253 -11.03 8.56 4.80
CA ALA A 253 -10.76 8.89 6.20
C ALA A 253 -12.06 9.04 7.01
N THR A 254 -13.05 9.71 6.44
CA THR A 254 -14.38 9.89 7.05
C THR A 254 -15.09 8.55 7.25
N TRP A 255 -15.06 7.69 6.22
CA TRP A 255 -15.65 6.36 6.29
C TRP A 255 -14.99 5.49 7.36
N LEU A 256 -13.64 5.43 7.39
CA LEU A 256 -12.91 4.69 8.42
C LEU A 256 -13.22 5.23 9.82
N ARG A 257 -13.33 6.56 9.97
CA ARG A 257 -13.71 7.18 11.24
C ARG A 257 -15.12 6.84 11.66
N GLY A 258 -16.06 6.77 10.72
CA GLY A 258 -17.43 6.31 10.98
C GLY A 258 -17.46 4.88 11.53
N LEU A 259 -16.75 3.96 10.90
CA LEU A 259 -16.61 2.58 11.35
C LEU A 259 -15.91 2.47 12.73
N ASP A 260 -14.88 3.29 12.96
CA ASP A 260 -14.18 3.31 14.24
C ASP A 260 -15.09 3.74 15.38
N ARG A 261 -15.91 4.78 15.16
CA ARG A 261 -16.93 5.25 16.12
C ARG A 261 -18.02 4.22 16.36
N GLY A 262 -18.42 3.51 15.31
CA GLY A 262 -19.43 2.43 15.38
C GLY A 262 -18.92 1.12 15.96
N GLY A 263 -17.60 0.98 16.17
CA GLY A 263 -16.99 -0.26 16.64
C GLY A 263 -16.84 -1.35 15.56
N GLU A 264 -17.09 -0.99 14.30
CA GLU A 264 -17.07 -1.92 13.15
C GLU A 264 -15.69 -2.00 12.48
N LEU A 265 -14.80 -1.02 12.72
CA LEU A 265 -13.49 -0.94 12.08
C LEU A 265 -12.64 -2.19 12.30
N ARG A 266 -12.74 -2.81 13.49
CA ARG A 266 -12.03 -4.05 13.82
C ARG A 266 -12.30 -5.16 12.81
N GLY A 267 -13.54 -5.30 12.36
CA GLY A 267 -13.94 -6.33 11.41
C GLY A 267 -13.27 -6.22 10.03
N LEU A 268 -12.75 -5.03 9.67
CA LEU A 268 -12.01 -4.86 8.42
C LEU A 268 -10.63 -5.55 8.47
N PHE A 269 -10.06 -5.73 9.65
CA PHE A 269 -8.76 -6.39 9.87
C PHE A 269 -8.87 -7.92 9.94
N GLU A 270 -10.07 -8.46 9.95
CA GLU A 270 -10.36 -9.88 10.15
C GLU A 270 -10.98 -10.51 8.87
N PRO A 271 -10.25 -10.54 7.74
CA PRO A 271 -10.75 -11.16 6.52
C PRO A 271 -10.82 -12.67 6.68
N ASP A 272 -11.84 -13.27 6.07
CA ASP A 272 -11.98 -14.73 5.99
C ASP A 272 -11.08 -15.29 4.90
N VAL A 273 -9.79 -15.42 5.20
CA VAL A 273 -8.79 -16.02 4.31
C VAL A 273 -8.70 -17.53 4.56
N ALA A 274 -8.85 -18.33 3.50
CA ALA A 274 -8.74 -19.78 3.58
C ALA A 274 -7.43 -20.21 4.26
N ALA A 275 -7.49 -21.21 5.15
CA ALA A 275 -6.37 -21.65 5.98
C ALA A 275 -5.09 -21.92 5.17
N ALA A 276 -5.21 -22.54 3.99
CA ALA A 276 -4.08 -22.83 3.09
C ALA A 276 -3.40 -21.57 2.49
N ARG A 277 -4.03 -20.39 2.59
CA ARG A 277 -3.50 -19.12 2.07
C ARG A 277 -3.01 -18.16 3.14
N ARG A 278 -3.35 -18.40 4.41
CA ARG A 278 -3.05 -17.47 5.51
C ARG A 278 -1.57 -17.16 5.66
N SER A 279 -0.72 -18.19 5.57
CA SER A 279 0.74 -18.00 5.66
C SER A 279 1.25 -17.12 4.52
N ALA A 280 0.86 -17.39 3.26
CA ALA A 280 1.26 -16.57 2.12
C ALA A 280 0.86 -15.10 2.31
N VAL A 281 -0.36 -14.86 2.78
CA VAL A 281 -0.88 -13.51 3.03
C VAL A 281 -0.10 -12.81 4.15
N ILE A 282 0.16 -13.48 5.26
CA ILE A 282 0.84 -12.89 6.41
C ILE A 282 2.34 -12.72 6.18
N ASP A 283 2.96 -13.64 5.43
CA ASP A 283 4.41 -13.69 5.32
C ASP A 283 4.95 -13.01 4.05
N GLU A 284 4.12 -12.75 3.03
CA GLU A 284 4.63 -12.20 1.76
C GLU A 284 3.64 -11.29 1.02
N GLU A 285 2.36 -11.68 0.84
CA GLU A 285 1.48 -11.02 -0.10
C GLU A 285 0.80 -9.76 0.47
N GLY A 286 0.55 -9.73 1.79
CA GLY A 286 -0.27 -8.68 2.41
C GLY A 286 -1.77 -8.85 2.06
N TRP A 287 -2.55 -7.86 2.45
CA TRP A 287 -3.99 -7.83 2.21
C TRP A 287 -4.52 -6.41 2.13
N VAL A 288 -5.62 -6.20 1.43
CA VAL A 288 -6.33 -4.90 1.37
C VAL A 288 -7.36 -4.84 2.48
N LEU A 289 -7.29 -3.80 3.31
CA LEU A 289 -8.19 -3.57 4.43
C LEU A 289 -9.65 -3.49 3.96
N GLY A 290 -10.53 -4.30 4.57
CA GLY A 290 -11.94 -4.35 4.25
C GLY A 290 -12.33 -5.32 3.13
N VAL A 291 -11.39 -6.00 2.46
CA VAL A 291 -11.71 -7.09 1.53
C VAL A 291 -12.01 -8.35 2.33
N SER A 292 -13.19 -8.93 2.15
CA SER A 292 -13.74 -10.00 3.00
C SER A 292 -13.13 -11.40 2.81
N GLY A 293 -12.40 -11.68 1.76
CA GLY A 293 -11.59 -12.92 1.64
C GLY A 293 -12.26 -14.14 1.03
N VAL A 294 -13.50 -14.46 1.29
CA VAL A 294 -14.21 -15.59 0.67
C VAL A 294 -15.23 -15.10 -0.35
N ASP A 295 -15.67 -15.98 -1.27
CA ASP A 295 -16.57 -15.78 -2.41
C ASP A 295 -17.95 -15.13 -2.08
N GLY A 296 -17.94 -14.12 -1.23
CA GLY A 296 -19.08 -13.25 -0.96
C GLY A 296 -18.94 -11.94 -1.74
N PRO A 297 -20.04 -11.26 -2.06
CA PRO A 297 -19.97 -9.94 -2.66
C PRO A 297 -19.12 -9.05 -1.75
N ALA A 298 -18.11 -8.39 -2.35
CA ALA A 298 -17.37 -7.34 -1.65
C ALA A 298 -18.41 -6.42 -1.00
N ARG A 299 -18.38 -6.27 0.32
CA ARG A 299 -19.30 -5.36 0.99
C ARG A 299 -19.15 -4.00 0.30
N ASN A 300 -20.18 -3.56 -0.40
CA ASN A 300 -20.20 -2.20 -0.92
C ASN A 300 -20.09 -1.27 0.29
N MET A 301 -18.92 -0.66 0.42
CA MET A 301 -18.59 0.22 1.52
C MET A 301 -19.17 1.60 1.19
N THR A 302 -20.43 1.81 1.57
CA THR A 302 -21.13 3.08 1.33
C THR A 302 -20.82 4.04 2.47
N VAL A 303 -20.38 5.23 2.14
CA VAL A 303 -20.36 6.36 3.09
C VAL A 303 -21.82 6.70 3.39
N ARG A 304 -22.26 6.54 4.63
CA ARG A 304 -23.54 7.04 5.14
C ARG A 304 -23.37 8.42 5.71
#